data_f3dcb60d8463f9457864425a4ceeb6a1
#
_entry.id   f3dcb60d8463f9457864425a4ceeb6a1
#
_cell.length_a   1.000
_cell.length_b   1.000
_cell.length_c   1.000
_cell.angle_alpha   90.00
_cell.angle_beta   90.00
_cell.angle_gamma   90.00
#
_symmetry.space_group_name_H-M   'P 1'
#
loop_
_entity.id
_entity.type
_entity.pdbx_description
1 polymer ?
#
loop_
_entity_poly.entity_id
_entity_poly.type
_entity_poly.pdbx_seq_one_letter_code
_entity_poly.pdbx_strand_id
1 'polypeptide(L)'
;MAGKREAYFDNARFILIVFVVFGHIIQPFYEENTMLYSLYTTIYLFHMAGFILISGYFAKGFRRPGYLTKIAKKTLPTFIIFQIIYTVVQVSANNYMGEDTTVDLNFVLAPRFTLWFLLSLYCWNVLLFLFAKFRWWTVLVAFAVGISISFIDVNTFLSITRTFVFFPFFLLGFYLQPGFFKQLRRTGWRILSVCILAILFIVFCFYTPENNSDWLLGAYSYEYMGVEDLYGSLIRLVQYILMLLAVFSALSLMPNKHFRFTILGTRTLYIYLLHGIVIQAFRNFIPEEVYNSLSSHLILVILLTLIIVYILGSRLVQKYTKPIVEIGMRK
;
A
#
# COMPACT_ATOMS: atom_id res chain seq x y z
N MET A 1 -28.41 -3.83 11.21
CA MET A 1 -28.60 -3.90 9.76
C MET A 1 -27.22 -3.90 9.13
N ALA A 2 -26.82 -4.97 8.45
CA ALA A 2 -25.62 -4.96 7.63
C ALA A 2 -25.87 -3.99 6.47
N GLY A 3 -25.20 -2.84 6.47
CA GLY A 3 -25.34 -1.84 5.42
C GLY A 3 -25.04 -2.48 4.06
N LYS A 4 -25.86 -2.17 3.06
CA LYS A 4 -25.70 -2.65 1.70
C LYS A 4 -24.27 -2.33 1.25
N ARG A 5 -23.49 -3.37 0.95
CA ARG A 5 -22.07 -3.23 0.56
C ARG A 5 -21.99 -2.41 -0.73
N GLU A 6 -21.21 -1.34 -0.73
CA GLU A 6 -21.10 -0.44 -1.87
C GLU A 6 -20.07 -0.98 -2.88
N ALA A 7 -20.51 -1.28 -4.11
CA ALA A 7 -19.63 -1.75 -5.18
C ALA A 7 -18.44 -0.83 -5.45
N TYR A 8 -18.61 0.48 -5.21
CA TYR A 8 -17.57 1.49 -5.37
C TYR A 8 -16.30 1.14 -4.57
N PHE A 9 -16.43 0.85 -3.27
CA PHE A 9 -15.27 0.55 -2.43
C PHE A 9 -14.65 -0.81 -2.73
N ASP A 10 -15.46 -1.79 -3.12
CA ASP A 10 -14.93 -3.10 -3.53
C ASP A 10 -14.18 -3.00 -4.86
N ASN A 11 -14.69 -2.22 -5.83
CA ASN A 11 -14.00 -1.92 -7.07
C ASN A 11 -12.71 -1.13 -6.83
N ALA A 12 -12.75 -0.12 -5.96
CA ALA A 12 -11.56 0.66 -5.60
C ALA A 12 -10.47 -0.24 -5.00
N ARG A 13 -10.81 -1.10 -4.04
CA ARG A 13 -9.85 -2.06 -3.47
C ARG A 13 -9.29 -3.01 -4.52
N PHE A 14 -10.12 -3.51 -5.43
CA PHE A 14 -9.66 -4.38 -6.50
C PHE A 14 -8.66 -3.68 -7.42
N ILE A 15 -8.99 -2.48 -7.90
CA ILE A 15 -8.11 -1.73 -8.80
C ILE A 15 -6.80 -1.36 -8.09
N LEU A 16 -6.89 -0.91 -6.84
CA LEU A 16 -5.70 -0.58 -6.05
C LEU A 16 -4.79 -1.81 -5.82
N ILE A 17 -5.35 -3.01 -5.55
CA ILE A 17 -4.52 -4.22 -5.37
C ILE A 17 -3.88 -4.68 -6.68
N VAL A 18 -4.53 -4.47 -7.83
CA VAL A 18 -3.91 -4.68 -9.14
C VAL A 18 -2.67 -3.81 -9.28
N PHE A 19 -2.76 -2.53 -8.93
CA PHE A 19 -1.62 -1.62 -8.96
C PHE A 19 -0.52 -1.97 -7.94
N VAL A 20 -0.87 -2.52 -6.77
CA VAL A 20 0.11 -3.04 -5.82
C VAL A 20 0.92 -4.18 -6.46
N VAL A 21 0.23 -5.18 -7.01
CA VAL A 21 0.90 -6.35 -7.62
C VAL A 21 1.72 -5.93 -8.83
N PHE A 22 1.17 -5.09 -9.70
CA PHE A 22 1.87 -4.54 -10.86
C PHE A 22 3.15 -3.80 -10.46
N GLY A 23 3.04 -2.86 -9.49
CA GLY A 23 4.18 -2.09 -9.01
C GLY A 23 5.30 -2.96 -8.43
N HIS A 24 4.94 -4.03 -7.72
CA HIS A 24 5.94 -4.97 -7.19
C HIS A 24 6.57 -5.85 -8.28
N ILE A 25 5.86 -6.16 -9.36
CA ILE A 25 6.45 -6.89 -10.50
C ILE A 25 7.48 -6.02 -11.22
N ILE A 26 7.16 -4.73 -11.48
CA ILE A 26 8.06 -3.85 -12.21
C ILE A 26 9.19 -3.25 -11.36
N GLN A 27 9.09 -3.32 -10.03
CA GLN A 27 10.04 -2.69 -9.10
C GLN A 27 11.52 -2.99 -9.37
N PRO A 28 11.95 -4.17 -9.79
CA PRO A 28 13.37 -4.44 -10.03
C PRO A 28 13.94 -3.80 -11.29
N PHE A 29 13.10 -3.45 -12.26
CA PHE A 29 13.53 -2.94 -13.58
C PHE A 29 12.86 -1.62 -13.99
N TYR A 30 12.16 -0.94 -13.07
CA TYR A 30 11.46 0.30 -13.41
C TYR A 30 12.43 1.44 -13.78
N GLU A 31 13.64 1.45 -13.25
CA GLU A 31 14.64 2.49 -13.51
C GLU A 31 15.28 2.40 -14.93
N GLU A 32 15.27 1.22 -15.54
CA GLU A 32 15.82 0.98 -16.86
C GLU A 32 14.99 1.60 -18.00
N ASN A 33 13.73 1.93 -17.73
CA ASN A 33 12.80 2.38 -18.73
C ASN A 33 11.98 3.57 -18.23
N THR A 34 12.10 4.72 -18.89
CA THR A 34 11.40 5.96 -18.54
C THR A 34 9.87 5.78 -18.39
N MET A 35 9.27 4.96 -19.26
CA MET A 35 7.83 4.68 -19.19
C MET A 35 7.47 3.89 -17.93
N LEU A 36 8.25 2.86 -17.58
CA LEU A 36 8.05 2.07 -16.37
C LEU A 36 8.31 2.89 -15.13
N TYR A 37 9.35 3.73 -15.14
CA TYR A 37 9.64 4.68 -14.08
C TYR A 37 8.44 5.59 -13.80
N SER A 38 7.90 6.19 -14.86
CA SER A 38 6.76 7.12 -14.75
C SER A 38 5.50 6.42 -14.25
N LEU A 39 5.23 5.20 -14.73
CA LEU A 39 4.12 4.36 -14.25
C LEU A 39 4.31 3.99 -12.79
N TYR A 40 5.48 3.50 -12.40
CA TYR A 40 5.82 3.15 -11.02
C TYR A 40 5.58 4.33 -10.10
N THR A 41 6.22 5.46 -10.38
CA THR A 41 6.13 6.66 -9.55
C THR A 41 4.69 7.17 -9.43
N THR A 42 3.98 7.26 -10.55
CA THR A 42 2.57 7.70 -10.55
C THR A 42 1.69 6.76 -9.72
N ILE A 43 1.85 5.45 -9.85
CA ILE A 43 1.09 4.45 -9.09
C ILE A 43 1.42 4.53 -7.60
N TYR A 44 2.69 4.67 -7.25
CA TYR A 44 3.12 4.72 -5.84
C TYR A 44 2.65 5.98 -5.11
N LEU A 45 2.36 7.06 -5.81
CA LEU A 45 1.72 8.24 -5.21
C LEU A 45 0.31 7.94 -4.67
N PHE A 46 -0.43 6.99 -5.24
CA PHE A 46 -1.83 6.83 -4.83
C PHE A 46 -2.24 5.45 -4.31
N HIS A 47 -1.59 4.34 -4.72
CA HIS A 47 -2.15 3.01 -4.46
C HIS A 47 -2.22 2.69 -2.96
N MET A 48 -1.13 2.87 -2.20
CA MET A 48 -1.15 2.61 -0.76
C MET A 48 -1.92 3.69 0.00
N ALA A 49 -1.70 4.97 -0.30
CA ALA A 49 -2.44 6.06 0.32
C ALA A 49 -3.96 5.92 0.10
N GLY A 50 -4.39 5.45 -1.07
CA GLY A 50 -5.78 5.12 -1.37
C GLY A 50 -6.34 3.98 -0.52
N PHE A 51 -5.59 2.88 -0.35
CA PHE A 51 -5.97 1.78 0.55
C PHE A 51 -6.12 2.25 1.99
N ILE A 52 -5.17 3.05 2.45
CA ILE A 52 -5.13 3.59 3.81
C ILE A 52 -6.30 4.52 4.06
N LEU A 53 -6.60 5.42 3.11
CA LEU A 53 -7.73 6.32 3.17
C LEU A 53 -9.07 5.53 3.24
N ILE A 54 -9.24 4.51 2.39
CA ILE A 54 -10.42 3.62 2.44
C ILE A 54 -10.50 2.90 3.80
N SER A 55 -9.38 2.45 4.35
CA SER A 55 -9.34 1.78 5.65
C SER A 55 -9.78 2.72 6.78
N GLY A 56 -9.32 3.97 6.77
CA GLY A 56 -9.76 5.02 7.69
C GLY A 56 -11.26 5.32 7.56
N TYR A 57 -11.79 5.38 6.34
CA TYR A 57 -13.22 5.59 6.10
C TYR A 57 -14.09 4.53 6.78
N PHE A 58 -13.64 3.29 6.84
CA PHE A 58 -14.34 2.19 7.51
C PHE A 58 -14.06 2.07 9.01
N ALA A 59 -13.16 2.89 9.57
CA ALA A 59 -12.83 2.89 11.00
C ALA A 59 -13.83 3.68 11.88
N LYS A 60 -14.92 4.22 11.33
CA LYS A 60 -15.90 5.07 12.04
C LYS A 60 -16.55 4.42 13.27
N GLY A 61 -16.49 3.11 13.38
CA GLY A 61 -16.96 2.37 14.54
C GLY A 61 -15.98 2.24 15.70
N PHE A 62 -14.86 2.95 15.70
CA PHE A 62 -13.73 2.77 16.61
C PHE A 62 -14.09 2.88 18.11
N ARG A 63 -15.09 3.68 18.48
CA ARG A 63 -15.53 3.85 19.87
C ARG A 63 -16.40 2.71 20.41
N ARG A 64 -16.79 1.74 19.58
CA ARG A 64 -17.60 0.60 20.01
C ARG A 64 -16.80 -0.28 20.98
N PRO A 65 -17.43 -0.79 22.07
CA PRO A 65 -16.76 -1.70 23.00
C PRO A 65 -16.15 -2.90 22.25
N GLY A 66 -14.93 -3.26 22.60
CA GLY A 66 -14.21 -4.38 21.97
C GLY A 66 -13.68 -4.13 20.56
N TYR A 67 -13.78 -2.91 20.03
CA TYR A 67 -13.31 -2.60 18.66
C TYR A 67 -11.82 -2.88 18.49
N LEU A 68 -10.95 -2.35 19.37
CA LEU A 68 -9.49 -2.57 19.28
C LEU A 68 -9.14 -4.04 19.47
N THR A 69 -9.77 -4.72 20.40
CA THR A 69 -9.56 -6.17 20.57
C THR A 69 -9.94 -6.95 19.32
N LYS A 70 -11.02 -6.56 18.65
CA LYS A 70 -11.42 -7.17 17.38
C LYS A 70 -10.41 -6.93 16.28
N ILE A 71 -9.89 -5.70 16.17
CA ILE A 71 -8.85 -5.37 15.17
C ILE A 71 -7.56 -6.11 15.51
N ALA A 72 -7.10 -6.09 16.76
CA ALA A 72 -5.92 -6.81 17.21
C ALA A 72 -6.00 -8.31 16.87
N LYS A 73 -7.09 -8.97 17.25
CA LYS A 73 -7.33 -10.39 16.94
C LYS A 73 -7.32 -10.67 15.45
N LYS A 74 -7.77 -9.72 14.63
CA LYS A 74 -7.80 -9.87 13.17
C LYS A 74 -6.44 -9.66 12.52
N THR A 75 -5.65 -8.68 12.98
CA THR A 75 -4.44 -8.24 12.27
C THR A 75 -3.16 -8.87 12.83
N LEU A 76 -3.00 -8.91 14.17
CA LEU A 76 -1.73 -9.33 14.77
C LEU A 76 -1.39 -10.81 14.56
N PRO A 77 -2.29 -11.79 14.79
CA PRO A 77 -1.97 -13.19 14.52
C PRO A 77 -1.65 -13.44 13.04
N THR A 78 -2.42 -12.82 12.13
CA THR A 78 -2.16 -12.91 10.69
C THR A 78 -0.80 -12.29 10.35
N PHE A 79 -0.47 -11.13 10.93
CA PHE A 79 0.85 -10.52 10.77
C PHE A 79 1.98 -11.45 11.22
N ILE A 80 1.90 -11.99 12.43
CA ILE A 80 2.95 -12.86 13.01
C ILE A 80 3.17 -14.10 12.12
N ILE A 81 2.10 -14.76 11.69
CA ILE A 81 2.21 -15.95 10.86
C ILE A 81 2.86 -15.63 9.51
N PHE A 82 2.40 -14.58 8.85
CA PHE A 82 2.97 -14.19 7.56
C PHE A 82 4.39 -13.64 7.70
N GLN A 83 4.74 -12.97 8.81
CA GLN A 83 6.11 -12.57 9.11
C GLN A 83 7.03 -13.79 9.17
N ILE A 84 6.60 -14.88 9.86
CA ILE A 84 7.36 -16.14 9.91
C ILE A 84 7.46 -16.75 8.52
N ILE A 85 6.36 -16.86 7.77
CA ILE A 85 6.36 -17.44 6.42
C ILE A 85 7.32 -16.67 5.50
N TYR A 86 7.22 -15.34 5.47
CA TYR A 86 8.09 -14.50 4.64
C TYR A 86 9.56 -14.59 5.07
N THR A 87 9.82 -14.65 6.37
CA THR A 87 11.18 -14.85 6.90
C THR A 87 11.76 -16.17 6.43
N VAL A 88 11.00 -17.26 6.55
CA VAL A 88 11.44 -18.59 6.09
C VAL A 88 11.69 -18.58 4.58
N VAL A 89 10.78 -17.98 3.79
CA VAL A 89 10.95 -17.89 2.33
C VAL A 89 12.22 -17.11 1.97
N GLN A 90 12.47 -15.98 2.63
CA GLN A 90 13.65 -15.15 2.38
C GLN A 90 14.95 -15.87 2.74
N VAL A 91 15.02 -16.46 3.94
CA VAL A 91 16.21 -17.21 4.39
C VAL A 91 16.47 -18.41 3.48
N SER A 92 15.41 -19.15 3.09
CA SER A 92 15.56 -20.28 2.18
C SER A 92 16.07 -19.87 0.79
N ALA A 93 15.58 -18.73 0.29
CA ALA A 93 16.02 -18.19 -1.00
C ALA A 93 17.48 -17.73 -0.95
N ASN A 94 17.88 -16.99 0.09
CA ASN A 94 19.26 -16.53 0.27
C ASN A 94 20.23 -17.72 0.40
N ASN A 95 19.88 -18.72 1.22
CA ASN A 95 20.69 -19.93 1.35
C ASN A 95 20.83 -20.68 0.01
N TYR A 96 19.76 -20.74 -0.80
CA TYR A 96 19.82 -21.34 -2.15
C TYR A 96 20.78 -20.57 -3.08
N MET A 97 20.85 -19.26 -2.94
CA MET A 97 21.76 -18.41 -3.70
C MET A 97 23.19 -18.37 -3.12
N GLY A 98 23.45 -19.06 -2.02
CA GLY A 98 24.76 -19.08 -1.35
C GLY A 98 25.06 -17.83 -0.51
N GLU A 99 24.03 -17.07 -0.16
CA GLU A 99 24.15 -15.91 0.70
C GLU A 99 23.88 -16.25 2.16
N ASP A 100 24.83 -15.95 3.05
CA ASP A 100 24.62 -16.10 4.50
C ASP A 100 23.67 -15.02 5.02
N THR A 101 22.54 -15.43 5.57
CA THR A 101 21.58 -14.53 6.18
C THR A 101 21.72 -14.54 7.70
N THR A 102 22.18 -13.42 8.28
CA THR A 102 22.13 -13.23 9.73
C THR A 102 20.70 -12.88 10.16
N VAL A 103 20.10 -13.74 10.98
CA VAL A 103 18.76 -13.53 11.54
C VAL A 103 18.91 -12.91 12.93
N ASP A 104 19.05 -11.59 12.99
CA ASP A 104 19.06 -10.83 14.23
C ASP A 104 17.65 -10.34 14.65
N LEU A 105 17.56 -9.67 15.78
CA LEU A 105 16.31 -9.13 16.31
C LEU A 105 15.71 -8.06 15.35
N ASN A 106 16.55 -7.22 14.74
CA ASN A 106 16.12 -6.20 13.78
C ASN A 106 15.52 -6.86 12.54
N PHE A 107 16.16 -7.92 12.06
CA PHE A 107 15.65 -8.73 10.96
C PHE A 107 14.24 -9.28 11.26
N VAL A 108 14.00 -9.76 12.49
CA VAL A 108 12.70 -10.33 12.90
C VAL A 108 11.64 -9.26 13.09
N LEU A 109 12.02 -8.10 13.64
CA LEU A 109 11.07 -7.00 13.94
C LEU A 109 10.79 -6.08 12.76
N ALA A 110 11.59 -6.12 11.69
CA ALA A 110 11.29 -5.41 10.46
C ALA A 110 10.19 -6.16 9.66
N PRO A 111 9.01 -5.55 9.45
CA PRO A 111 7.95 -6.19 8.68
C PRO A 111 8.42 -6.53 7.27
N ARG A 112 8.33 -7.80 6.90
CA ARG A 112 8.78 -8.29 5.60
C ARG A 112 7.87 -7.84 4.48
N PHE A 113 8.51 -7.43 3.39
CA PHE A 113 7.86 -7.08 2.12
C PHE A 113 6.67 -6.10 2.32
N THR A 114 5.45 -6.57 2.14
CA THR A 114 4.23 -5.74 2.24
C THR A 114 3.58 -5.74 3.63
N LEU A 115 4.04 -6.56 4.56
CA LEU A 115 3.39 -6.77 5.87
C LEU A 115 3.32 -5.52 6.76
N TRP A 116 4.14 -4.50 6.45
CA TRP A 116 4.12 -3.22 7.15
C TRP A 116 2.71 -2.60 7.23
N PHE A 117 1.91 -2.72 6.15
CA PHE A 117 0.57 -2.17 6.14
C PHE A 117 -0.35 -2.84 7.17
N LEU A 118 -0.22 -4.15 7.39
CA LEU A 118 -1.05 -4.88 8.35
C LEU A 118 -0.74 -4.47 9.80
N LEU A 119 0.54 -4.28 10.12
CA LEU A 119 0.98 -3.79 11.41
C LEU A 119 0.57 -2.33 11.61
N SER A 120 0.85 -1.47 10.62
CA SER A 120 0.45 -0.06 10.65
C SER A 120 -1.07 0.11 10.72
N LEU A 121 -1.85 -0.76 10.09
CA LEU A 121 -3.32 -0.73 10.20
C LEU A 121 -3.79 -0.90 11.65
N TYR A 122 -3.15 -1.77 12.41
CA TYR A 122 -3.42 -1.88 13.85
C TYR A 122 -3.02 -0.60 14.59
N CYS A 123 -1.81 -0.10 14.35
CA CYS A 123 -1.30 1.12 14.97
C CYS A 123 -2.19 2.34 14.66
N TRP A 124 -2.64 2.50 13.41
CA TRP A 124 -3.55 3.59 13.03
C TRP A 124 -4.89 3.54 13.77
N ASN A 125 -5.43 2.35 14.02
CA ASN A 125 -6.65 2.21 14.81
C ASN A 125 -6.41 2.55 16.28
N VAL A 126 -5.23 2.28 16.86
CA VAL A 126 -4.83 2.71 18.20
C VAL A 126 -4.68 4.23 18.23
N LEU A 127 -3.91 4.81 17.30
CA LEU A 127 -3.70 6.25 17.21
C LEU A 127 -5.02 7.03 17.02
N LEU A 128 -6.01 6.43 16.36
CA LEU A 128 -7.32 7.04 16.19
C LEU A 128 -8.00 7.36 17.53
N PHE A 129 -7.82 6.55 18.57
CA PHE A 129 -8.35 6.85 19.92
C PHE A 129 -7.73 8.11 20.51
N LEU A 130 -6.47 8.37 20.24
CA LEU A 130 -5.74 9.54 20.72
C LEU A 130 -6.14 10.79 19.94
N PHE A 131 -6.17 10.67 18.62
CA PHE A 131 -6.28 11.81 17.70
C PHE A 131 -7.73 12.18 17.33
N ALA A 132 -8.70 11.27 17.34
CA ALA A 132 -10.08 11.57 16.92
C ALA A 132 -10.83 12.58 17.80
N LYS A 133 -10.29 12.94 18.97
CA LYS A 133 -10.90 13.92 19.89
C LYS A 133 -10.82 15.36 19.38
N PHE A 134 -9.82 15.68 18.56
CA PHE A 134 -9.43 17.04 18.19
C PHE A 134 -9.96 17.48 16.83
N ARG A 135 -10.96 16.79 16.26
CA ARG A 135 -11.61 17.12 14.98
C ARG A 135 -10.61 17.10 13.79
N TRP A 136 -10.91 17.85 12.73
CA TRP A 136 -10.13 17.88 11.50
C TRP A 136 -8.71 18.48 11.66
N TRP A 137 -8.46 19.31 12.69
CA TRP A 137 -7.12 19.83 13.00
C TRP A 137 -6.09 18.71 13.20
N THR A 138 -6.53 17.54 13.68
CA THR A 138 -5.63 16.40 13.84
C THR A 138 -5.03 15.91 12.54
N VAL A 139 -5.69 16.16 11.41
CA VAL A 139 -5.13 15.82 10.09
C VAL A 139 -3.90 16.67 9.80
N LEU A 140 -3.95 17.99 10.09
CA LEU A 140 -2.79 18.87 9.92
C LEU A 140 -1.65 18.46 10.86
N VAL A 141 -1.97 18.17 12.12
CA VAL A 141 -0.97 17.67 13.08
C VAL A 141 -0.38 16.35 12.61
N ALA A 142 -1.18 15.45 12.06
CA ALA A 142 -0.69 14.18 11.54
C ALA A 142 0.25 14.37 10.33
N PHE A 143 -0.02 15.34 9.43
CA PHE A 143 0.90 15.69 8.35
C PHE A 143 2.21 16.25 8.90
N ALA A 144 2.15 17.16 9.90
CA ALA A 144 3.34 17.69 10.55
C ALA A 144 4.18 16.58 11.21
N VAL A 145 3.54 15.66 11.96
CA VAL A 145 4.21 14.50 12.56
C VAL A 145 4.80 13.58 11.48
N GLY A 146 4.07 13.36 10.37
CA GLY A 146 4.54 12.53 9.26
C GLY A 146 5.75 13.14 8.52
N ILE A 147 5.91 14.47 8.53
CA ILE A 147 7.13 15.15 8.05
C ILE A 147 8.25 14.96 9.07
N SER A 148 7.97 15.20 10.37
CA SER A 148 8.98 15.21 11.42
C SER A 148 9.50 13.83 11.80
N ILE A 149 8.74 12.75 11.60
CA ILE A 149 9.19 11.40 11.98
C ILE A 149 10.46 10.97 11.22
N SER A 150 10.67 11.49 10.02
CA SER A 150 11.86 11.19 9.21
C SER A 150 13.13 11.91 9.69
N PHE A 151 13.06 12.78 10.72
CA PHE A 151 14.25 13.30 11.44
C PHE A 151 14.92 12.24 12.30
N ILE A 152 14.22 11.17 12.63
CA ILE A 152 14.70 10.12 13.52
C ILE A 152 14.98 8.87 12.67
N ASP A 153 16.20 8.34 12.80
CA ASP A 153 16.57 7.11 12.11
C ASP A 153 16.12 5.88 12.92
N VAL A 154 14.87 5.50 12.71
CA VAL A 154 14.30 4.25 13.22
C VAL A 154 14.29 3.15 12.15
N ASN A 155 14.80 3.45 10.97
CA ASN A 155 14.84 2.53 9.83
C ASN A 155 13.49 1.82 9.60
N THR A 156 13.54 0.54 9.27
CA THR A 156 12.34 -0.29 9.04
C THR A 156 11.77 -0.92 10.30
N PHE A 157 12.32 -0.59 11.50
CA PHE A 157 11.89 -1.16 12.77
C PHE A 157 10.39 -0.96 13.00
N LEU A 158 9.64 -2.06 13.10
CA LEU A 158 8.18 -2.10 13.24
C LEU A 158 7.41 -1.19 12.26
N SER A 159 8.05 -0.75 11.20
CA SER A 159 7.52 0.22 10.22
C SER A 159 7.01 1.52 10.86
N ILE A 160 7.67 2.01 11.90
CA ILE A 160 7.26 3.21 12.63
C ILE A 160 7.20 4.41 11.68
N THR A 161 8.24 4.65 10.89
CA THR A 161 8.28 5.77 9.93
C THR A 161 7.08 5.73 8.99
N ARG A 162 6.82 4.58 8.33
CA ARG A 162 5.66 4.39 7.44
C ARG A 162 4.34 4.62 8.17
N THR A 163 4.24 4.14 9.41
CA THR A 163 3.03 4.31 10.21
C THR A 163 2.67 5.78 10.37
N PHE A 164 3.62 6.63 10.70
CA PHE A 164 3.36 8.06 10.87
C PHE A 164 3.29 8.82 9.55
N VAL A 165 4.12 8.49 8.55
CA VAL A 165 4.07 9.10 7.21
C VAL A 165 2.71 8.88 6.54
N PHE A 166 2.09 7.73 6.70
CA PHE A 166 0.80 7.41 6.07
C PHE A 166 -0.42 7.65 6.96
N PHE A 167 -0.24 7.92 8.25
CA PHE A 167 -1.35 8.19 9.17
C PHE A 167 -2.27 9.35 8.76
N PRO A 168 -1.80 10.45 8.16
CA PRO A 168 -2.67 11.52 7.68
C PRO A 168 -3.74 11.03 6.70
N PHE A 169 -3.42 10.09 5.81
CA PHE A 169 -4.39 9.52 4.86
C PHE A 169 -5.45 8.67 5.56
N PHE A 170 -5.08 7.95 6.62
CA PHE A 170 -6.03 7.21 7.44
C PHE A 170 -7.02 8.17 8.13
N LEU A 171 -6.52 9.25 8.74
CA LEU A 171 -7.36 10.27 9.39
C LEU A 171 -8.23 11.00 8.38
N LEU A 172 -7.70 11.37 7.21
CA LEU A 172 -8.52 11.94 6.13
C LEU A 172 -9.68 11.01 5.80
N GLY A 173 -9.41 9.74 5.55
CA GLY A 173 -10.45 8.75 5.28
C GLY A 173 -11.49 8.69 6.39
N PHE A 174 -11.07 8.71 7.65
CA PHE A 174 -11.96 8.70 8.81
C PHE A 174 -12.92 9.89 8.85
N TYR A 175 -12.45 11.10 8.51
CA TYR A 175 -13.27 12.31 8.53
C TYR A 175 -14.13 12.48 7.27
N LEU A 176 -13.78 11.86 6.14
CA LEU A 176 -14.57 11.96 4.92
C LEU A 176 -15.99 11.40 5.09
N GLN A 177 -16.96 12.10 4.50
CA GLN A 177 -18.37 11.71 4.51
C GLN A 177 -18.76 11.01 3.19
N PRO A 178 -19.83 10.19 3.16
CA PRO A 178 -20.29 9.52 1.93
C PRO A 178 -20.57 10.48 0.79
N GLY A 179 -21.07 11.69 1.11
CA GLY A 179 -21.34 12.75 0.14
C GLY A 179 -20.12 13.20 -0.65
N PHE A 180 -18.94 13.21 -0.01
CA PHE A 180 -17.66 13.54 -0.66
C PHE A 180 -17.36 12.61 -1.85
N PHE A 181 -17.43 11.30 -1.66
CA PHE A 181 -17.18 10.34 -2.73
C PHE A 181 -18.20 10.44 -3.86
N LYS A 182 -19.47 10.82 -3.55
CA LYS A 182 -20.47 11.08 -4.57
C LYS A 182 -20.12 12.34 -5.39
N GLN A 183 -19.64 13.39 -4.73
CA GLN A 183 -19.22 14.63 -5.39
C GLN A 183 -17.96 14.41 -6.24
N LEU A 184 -16.96 13.68 -5.70
CA LEU A 184 -15.69 13.37 -6.37
C LEU A 184 -15.90 12.64 -7.71
N ARG A 185 -16.99 11.88 -7.86
CA ARG A 185 -17.32 11.13 -9.08
C ARG A 185 -18.14 11.91 -10.12
N ARG A 186 -18.38 13.20 -9.92
CA ARG A 186 -19.02 14.05 -10.94
C ARG A 186 -18.13 14.17 -12.17
N THR A 187 -18.72 14.30 -13.35
CA THR A 187 -18.01 14.31 -14.64
C THR A 187 -16.86 15.32 -14.68
N GLY A 188 -17.08 16.56 -14.19
CA GLY A 188 -16.02 17.57 -14.16
C GLY A 188 -14.80 17.16 -13.34
N TRP A 189 -15.02 16.55 -12.14
CA TRP A 189 -13.92 16.02 -11.32
C TRP A 189 -13.21 14.86 -11.98
N ARG A 190 -13.93 13.99 -12.71
CA ARG A 190 -13.33 12.87 -13.44
C ARG A 190 -12.42 13.35 -14.57
N ILE A 191 -12.88 14.34 -15.36
CA ILE A 191 -12.06 14.94 -16.41
C ILE A 191 -10.78 15.54 -15.81
N LEU A 192 -10.94 16.37 -14.77
CA LEU A 192 -9.80 16.96 -14.06
C LEU A 192 -8.84 15.89 -13.54
N SER A 193 -9.37 14.79 -13.00
CA SER A 193 -8.58 13.67 -12.47
C SER A 193 -7.75 12.97 -13.54
N VAL A 194 -8.31 12.79 -14.73
CA VAL A 194 -7.56 12.25 -15.88
C VAL A 194 -6.42 13.20 -16.25
N CYS A 195 -6.71 14.50 -16.33
CA CYS A 195 -5.67 15.50 -16.60
C CYS A 195 -4.56 15.50 -15.54
N ILE A 196 -4.92 15.46 -14.25
CA ILE A 196 -3.94 15.44 -13.15
C ILE A 196 -3.03 14.20 -13.26
N LEU A 197 -3.62 13.00 -13.40
CA LEU A 197 -2.81 11.76 -13.52
C LEU A 197 -1.96 11.74 -14.77
N ALA A 198 -2.47 12.26 -15.90
CA ALA A 198 -1.70 12.39 -17.13
C ALA A 198 -0.53 13.39 -16.97
N ILE A 199 -0.76 14.52 -16.33
CA ILE A 199 0.30 15.52 -16.06
C ILE A 199 1.36 14.90 -15.14
N LEU A 200 0.97 14.23 -14.05
CA LEU A 200 1.91 13.56 -13.16
C LEU A 200 2.75 12.54 -13.92
N PHE A 201 2.12 11.71 -14.73
CA PHE A 201 2.83 10.73 -15.56
C PHE A 201 3.81 11.40 -16.52
N ILE A 202 3.39 12.44 -17.23
CA ILE A 202 4.22 13.19 -18.19
C ILE A 202 5.40 13.87 -17.46
N VAL A 203 5.15 14.49 -16.30
CA VAL A 203 6.23 15.11 -15.51
C VAL A 203 7.29 14.08 -15.16
N PHE A 204 6.92 12.87 -14.74
CA PHE A 204 7.88 11.81 -14.42
C PHE A 204 8.52 11.17 -15.66
N CYS A 205 8.04 11.41 -16.87
CA CYS A 205 8.77 11.07 -18.10
C CYS A 205 9.97 11.98 -18.34
N PHE A 206 9.95 13.20 -17.81
CA PHE A 206 11.01 14.20 -18.02
C PHE A 206 11.82 14.50 -16.75
N TYR A 207 11.31 14.12 -15.60
CA TYR A 207 11.95 14.37 -14.31
C TYR A 207 12.00 13.09 -13.47
N THR A 208 13.20 12.58 -13.29
CA THR A 208 13.50 11.35 -12.56
C THR A 208 14.32 11.67 -11.30
N PRO A 209 13.67 12.06 -10.16
CA PRO A 209 14.41 12.38 -8.94
C PRO A 209 15.18 11.17 -8.42
N GLU A 210 16.38 11.42 -7.90
CA GLU A 210 17.18 10.41 -7.22
C GLU A 210 16.46 9.86 -6.00
N ASN A 211 16.72 8.60 -5.63
CA ASN A 211 16.13 7.90 -4.49
C ASN A 211 14.58 7.95 -4.44
N ASN A 212 13.94 8.13 -5.60
CA ASN A 212 12.49 8.31 -5.68
C ASN A 212 11.69 7.16 -5.03
N SER A 213 12.16 5.91 -5.16
CA SER A 213 11.51 4.76 -4.52
C SER A 213 11.48 4.90 -3.00
N ASP A 214 12.57 5.33 -2.38
CA ASP A 214 12.69 5.45 -0.92
C ASP A 214 11.78 6.54 -0.37
N TRP A 215 11.67 7.66 -1.10
CA TRP A 215 10.69 8.70 -0.79
C TRP A 215 9.26 8.17 -0.84
N LEU A 216 8.91 7.45 -1.90
CA LEU A 216 7.56 6.90 -2.11
C LEU A 216 7.21 5.80 -1.10
N LEU A 217 8.19 4.99 -0.70
CA LEU A 217 8.01 3.97 0.33
C LEU A 217 7.74 4.59 1.72
N GLY A 218 8.25 5.80 2.00
CA GLY A 218 8.06 6.49 3.27
C GLY A 218 8.63 5.73 4.48
N ALA A 219 9.71 4.97 4.26
CA ALA A 219 10.26 4.05 5.25
C ALA A 219 11.48 4.60 5.99
N TYR A 220 12.17 5.55 5.38
CA TYR A 220 13.51 5.94 5.76
C TYR A 220 13.58 7.36 6.34
N SER A 221 14.63 7.61 7.13
CA SER A 221 14.99 8.93 7.64
C SER A 221 15.59 9.81 6.54
N TYR A 222 15.62 11.13 6.76
CA TYR A 222 16.28 12.06 5.84
C TYR A 222 17.77 11.82 5.78
N GLU A 223 18.39 11.46 6.93
CA GLU A 223 19.80 11.08 7.02
C GLU A 223 20.12 9.87 6.13
N TYR A 224 19.30 8.80 6.21
CA TYR A 224 19.46 7.63 5.34
C TYR A 224 19.38 7.99 3.86
N MET A 225 18.49 8.93 3.50
CA MET A 225 18.33 9.40 2.12
C MET A 225 19.39 10.43 1.68
N GLY A 226 20.33 10.78 2.59
CA GLY A 226 21.44 11.70 2.29
C GLY A 226 21.01 13.15 2.14
N VAL A 227 19.90 13.58 2.75
CA VAL A 227 19.38 14.94 2.63
C VAL A 227 19.29 15.63 4.00
N GLU A 228 19.50 16.95 4.01
CA GLU A 228 19.31 17.76 5.22
C GLU A 228 17.83 17.81 5.63
N ASP A 229 17.57 17.91 6.92
CA ASP A 229 16.24 17.86 7.53
C ASP A 229 15.25 18.88 6.94
N LEU A 230 15.70 20.14 6.74
CA LEU A 230 14.86 21.19 6.18
C LEU A 230 14.48 20.88 4.74
N TYR A 231 15.48 20.49 3.93
CA TYR A 231 15.24 20.15 2.52
C TYR A 231 14.38 18.88 2.39
N GLY A 232 14.67 17.87 3.22
CA GLY A 232 13.87 16.65 3.32
C GLY A 232 12.41 16.93 3.70
N SER A 233 12.17 17.86 4.62
CA SER A 233 10.83 18.30 5.02
C SER A 233 10.07 18.95 3.86
N LEU A 234 10.73 19.77 3.05
CA LEU A 234 10.12 20.39 1.87
C LEU A 234 9.77 19.35 0.80
N ILE A 235 10.67 18.40 0.53
CA ILE A 235 10.40 17.29 -0.40
C ILE A 235 9.19 16.49 0.10
N ARG A 236 9.14 16.13 1.38
CA ARG A 236 8.03 15.38 1.98
C ARG A 236 6.71 16.14 1.89
N LEU A 237 6.73 17.44 2.09
CA LEU A 237 5.54 18.30 1.93
C LEU A 237 5.04 18.29 0.48
N VAL A 238 5.93 18.48 -0.50
CA VAL A 238 5.59 18.39 -1.93
C VAL A 238 5.04 17.01 -2.26
N GLN A 239 5.68 15.95 -1.77
CA GLN A 239 5.21 14.58 -1.95
C GLN A 239 3.79 14.39 -1.41
N TYR A 240 3.46 14.92 -0.24
CA TYR A 240 2.10 14.86 0.31
C TYR A 240 1.08 15.54 -0.59
N ILE A 241 1.43 16.70 -1.16
CA ILE A 241 0.55 17.39 -2.12
C ILE A 241 0.32 16.53 -3.36
N LEU A 242 1.37 15.98 -3.94
CA LEU A 242 1.27 15.09 -5.10
C LEU A 242 0.46 13.82 -4.78
N MET A 243 0.68 13.22 -3.61
CA MET A 243 -0.09 12.05 -3.16
C MET A 243 -1.57 12.37 -2.98
N LEU A 244 -1.93 13.52 -2.39
CA LEU A 244 -3.32 13.93 -2.25
C LEU A 244 -4.00 14.12 -3.61
N LEU A 245 -3.34 14.82 -4.54
CA LEU A 245 -3.81 14.99 -5.91
C LEU A 245 -4.01 13.64 -6.60
N ALA A 246 -3.01 12.74 -6.53
CA ALA A 246 -3.07 11.44 -7.17
C ALA A 246 -4.14 10.51 -6.54
N VAL A 247 -4.26 10.47 -5.20
CA VAL A 247 -5.25 9.65 -4.48
C VAL A 247 -6.68 10.07 -4.82
N PHE A 248 -7.00 11.36 -4.72
CA PHE A 248 -8.35 11.80 -5.02
C PHE A 248 -8.67 11.66 -6.51
N SER A 249 -7.69 11.87 -7.39
CA SER A 249 -7.84 11.60 -8.82
C SER A 249 -8.12 10.13 -9.10
N ALA A 250 -7.33 9.21 -8.54
CA ALA A 250 -7.55 7.80 -8.69
C ALA A 250 -8.94 7.38 -8.15
N LEU A 251 -9.31 7.81 -6.94
CA LEU A 251 -10.62 7.52 -6.35
C LEU A 251 -11.79 8.10 -7.14
N SER A 252 -11.63 9.26 -7.80
CA SER A 252 -12.64 9.85 -8.69
C SER A 252 -12.99 8.95 -9.87
N LEU A 253 -12.01 8.22 -10.40
CA LEU A 253 -12.14 7.36 -11.58
C LEU A 253 -12.71 5.99 -11.25
N MET A 254 -12.77 5.59 -9.98
CA MET A 254 -13.25 4.27 -9.58
C MET A 254 -14.72 4.05 -9.97
N PRO A 255 -15.05 2.90 -10.60
CA PRO A 255 -16.41 2.60 -11.01
C PRO A 255 -17.30 2.27 -9.80
N ASN A 256 -18.61 2.61 -9.93
CA ASN A 256 -19.59 2.41 -8.86
C ASN A 256 -20.62 1.32 -9.16
N LYS A 257 -20.55 0.72 -10.34
CA LYS A 257 -21.43 -0.39 -10.75
C LYS A 257 -20.82 -1.73 -10.37
N HIS A 258 -21.64 -2.75 -10.22
CA HIS A 258 -21.17 -4.12 -10.03
C HIS A 258 -20.63 -4.68 -11.36
N PHE A 259 -19.40 -5.20 -11.31
CA PHE A 259 -18.74 -5.91 -12.39
C PHE A 259 -18.39 -7.34 -11.94
N ARG A 260 -17.99 -8.20 -12.85
CA ARG A 260 -17.53 -9.56 -12.52
C ARG A 260 -16.33 -9.56 -11.57
N PHE A 261 -15.46 -8.57 -11.67
CA PHE A 261 -14.29 -8.41 -10.81
C PHE A 261 -14.59 -7.81 -9.43
N THR A 262 -15.76 -7.21 -9.20
CA THR A 262 -16.13 -6.60 -7.90
C THR A 262 -15.97 -7.60 -6.75
N ILE A 263 -16.25 -8.89 -7.02
CA ILE A 263 -16.09 -9.95 -6.02
C ILE A 263 -14.63 -10.11 -5.56
N LEU A 264 -13.64 -9.86 -6.42
CA LEU A 264 -12.22 -9.93 -6.09
C LEU A 264 -11.83 -8.81 -5.11
N GLY A 265 -12.49 -7.65 -5.20
CA GLY A 265 -12.32 -6.55 -4.23
C GLY A 265 -12.72 -6.93 -2.80
N THR A 266 -13.57 -7.95 -2.63
CA THR A 266 -13.90 -8.48 -1.31
C THR A 266 -12.84 -9.42 -0.75
N ARG A 267 -11.91 -9.87 -1.59
CA ARG A 267 -10.87 -10.87 -1.30
C ARG A 267 -9.47 -10.28 -1.36
N THR A 268 -9.34 -8.96 -1.36
CA THR A 268 -8.05 -8.28 -1.45
C THR A 268 -7.07 -8.65 -0.34
N LEU A 269 -7.55 -9.09 0.83
CA LEU A 269 -6.67 -9.56 1.90
C LEU A 269 -5.87 -10.81 1.48
N TYR A 270 -6.47 -11.72 0.74
CA TYR A 270 -5.81 -12.92 0.23
C TYR A 270 -4.75 -12.55 -0.80
N ILE A 271 -5.13 -11.71 -1.76
CA ILE A 271 -4.19 -11.22 -2.78
C ILE A 271 -3.03 -10.49 -2.10
N TYR A 272 -3.34 -9.59 -1.14
CA TYR A 272 -2.36 -8.82 -0.39
C TYR A 272 -1.35 -9.68 0.37
N LEU A 273 -1.79 -10.73 1.06
CA LEU A 273 -0.91 -11.58 1.85
C LEU A 273 -0.10 -12.57 1.01
N LEU A 274 -0.62 -13.00 -0.12
CA LEU A 274 0.00 -14.08 -0.91
C LEU A 274 0.84 -13.57 -2.08
N HIS A 275 0.55 -12.38 -2.63
CA HIS A 275 1.28 -11.92 -3.83
C HIS A 275 2.77 -11.75 -3.59
N GLY A 276 3.17 -11.32 -2.39
CA GLY A 276 4.58 -11.12 -2.10
C GLY A 276 5.39 -12.42 -2.12
N ILE A 277 4.80 -13.55 -1.69
CA ILE A 277 5.44 -14.86 -1.79
C ILE A 277 5.65 -15.23 -3.27
N VAL A 278 4.61 -15.02 -4.10
CA VAL A 278 4.69 -15.27 -5.54
C VAL A 278 5.75 -14.40 -6.20
N ILE A 279 5.78 -13.10 -5.86
CA ILE A 279 6.73 -12.16 -6.45
C ILE A 279 8.16 -12.45 -5.99
N GLN A 280 8.39 -12.79 -4.71
CA GLN A 280 9.71 -13.19 -4.23
C GLN A 280 10.19 -14.48 -4.91
N ALA A 281 9.31 -15.47 -5.04
CA ALA A 281 9.63 -16.68 -5.80
C ALA A 281 9.98 -16.35 -7.26
N PHE A 282 9.21 -15.44 -7.87
CA PHE A 282 9.47 -14.99 -9.24
C PHE A 282 10.86 -14.34 -9.35
N ARG A 283 11.21 -13.43 -8.44
CA ARG A 283 12.49 -12.71 -8.42
C ARG A 283 13.69 -13.64 -8.20
N ASN A 284 13.55 -14.65 -7.36
CA ASN A 284 14.66 -15.50 -6.94
C ASN A 284 14.90 -16.68 -7.88
N PHE A 285 13.88 -17.15 -8.62
CA PHE A 285 13.97 -18.37 -9.42
C PHE A 285 13.85 -18.14 -10.92
N ILE A 286 13.52 -16.93 -11.39
CA ILE A 286 13.45 -16.63 -12.82
C ILE A 286 14.81 -16.09 -13.26
N PRO A 287 15.39 -16.64 -14.37
CA PRO A 287 16.63 -16.13 -14.93
C PRO A 287 16.53 -14.63 -15.26
N GLU A 288 17.62 -13.91 -15.04
CA GLU A 288 17.71 -12.46 -15.28
C GLU A 288 17.38 -12.09 -16.74
N GLU A 289 17.74 -12.94 -17.69
CA GLU A 289 17.42 -12.76 -19.10
C GLU A 289 15.90 -12.70 -19.38
N VAL A 290 15.14 -13.58 -18.73
CA VAL A 290 13.67 -13.59 -18.83
C VAL A 290 13.07 -12.35 -18.16
N TYR A 291 13.68 -11.94 -17.05
CA TYR A 291 13.27 -10.77 -16.29
C TYR A 291 13.47 -9.49 -17.11
N ASN A 292 14.65 -9.34 -17.73
CA ASN A 292 14.99 -8.21 -18.61
C ASN A 292 14.13 -8.20 -19.88
N SER A 293 13.77 -9.38 -20.42
CA SER A 293 12.82 -9.48 -21.53
C SER A 293 11.42 -8.97 -21.13
N LEU A 294 10.99 -9.16 -19.90
CA LEU A 294 9.70 -8.64 -19.42
C LEU A 294 9.66 -7.11 -19.38
N SER A 295 10.77 -6.44 -19.04
CA SER A 295 10.86 -4.98 -19.00
C SER A 295 10.51 -4.34 -20.34
N SER A 296 10.79 -5.03 -21.44
CA SER A 296 10.52 -4.58 -22.81
C SER A 296 9.07 -4.84 -23.27
N HIS A 297 8.28 -5.63 -22.51
CA HIS A 297 6.96 -6.10 -22.91
C HIS A 297 5.87 -5.77 -21.89
N LEU A 298 5.53 -4.48 -21.78
CA LEU A 298 4.51 -3.98 -20.81
C LEU A 298 3.20 -4.78 -20.85
N ILE A 299 2.74 -5.21 -22.02
CA ILE A 299 1.50 -6.01 -22.15
C ILE A 299 1.63 -7.33 -21.40
N LEU A 300 2.79 -8.01 -21.49
CA LEU A 300 3.03 -9.25 -20.77
C LEU A 300 3.05 -9.03 -19.25
N VAL A 301 3.64 -7.94 -18.77
CA VAL A 301 3.63 -7.55 -17.35
C VAL A 301 2.20 -7.32 -16.86
N ILE A 302 1.37 -6.62 -17.64
CA ILE A 302 -0.03 -6.39 -17.31
C ILE A 302 -0.80 -7.72 -17.25
N LEU A 303 -0.64 -8.59 -18.25
CA LEU A 303 -1.29 -9.91 -18.28
C LEU A 303 -0.87 -10.78 -17.10
N LEU A 304 0.43 -10.84 -16.79
CA LEU A 304 0.96 -11.55 -15.63
C LEU A 304 0.35 -11.03 -14.32
N THR A 305 0.29 -9.71 -14.17
CA THR A 305 -0.35 -9.06 -13.02
C THR A 305 -1.81 -9.52 -12.86
N LEU A 306 -2.58 -9.47 -13.94
CA LEU A 306 -4.01 -9.85 -13.91
C LEU A 306 -4.19 -11.33 -13.61
N ILE A 307 -3.34 -12.20 -14.16
CA ILE A 307 -3.34 -13.64 -13.88
C ILE A 307 -3.05 -13.90 -12.40
N ILE A 308 -2.00 -13.30 -11.83
CA ILE A 308 -1.67 -13.44 -10.41
C ILE A 308 -2.83 -12.97 -9.53
N VAL A 309 -3.37 -11.79 -9.79
CA VAL A 309 -4.49 -11.24 -9.01
C VAL A 309 -5.73 -12.12 -9.10
N TYR A 310 -6.04 -12.64 -10.29
CA TYR A 310 -7.20 -13.51 -10.51
C TYR A 310 -7.04 -14.83 -9.76
N ILE A 311 -5.88 -15.49 -9.88
CA ILE A 311 -5.57 -16.76 -9.21
C ILE A 311 -5.64 -16.57 -7.70
N LEU A 312 -4.94 -15.58 -7.14
CA LEU A 312 -4.88 -15.34 -5.69
C LEU A 312 -6.24 -14.89 -5.11
N GLY A 313 -7.07 -14.20 -5.89
CA GLY A 313 -8.44 -13.84 -5.52
C GLY A 313 -9.48 -14.94 -5.78
N SER A 314 -9.10 -16.10 -6.30
CA SER A 314 -10.01 -17.19 -6.64
C SER A 314 -10.66 -17.82 -5.40
N ARG A 315 -11.80 -18.49 -5.59
CA ARG A 315 -12.48 -19.25 -4.53
C ARG A 315 -11.64 -20.42 -4.02
N LEU A 316 -10.86 -21.00 -4.93
CA LEU A 316 -9.99 -22.14 -4.61
C LEU A 316 -8.90 -21.72 -3.63
N VAL A 317 -8.12 -20.68 -3.97
CA VAL A 317 -7.07 -20.14 -3.09
C VAL A 317 -7.68 -19.69 -1.76
N GLN A 318 -8.80 -18.97 -1.77
CA GLN A 318 -9.51 -18.60 -0.55
C GLN A 318 -9.85 -19.82 0.32
N LYS A 319 -10.38 -20.90 -0.25
CA LYS A 319 -10.76 -22.11 0.49
C LYS A 319 -9.57 -22.73 1.23
N TYR A 320 -8.45 -22.89 0.54
CA TYR A 320 -7.29 -23.57 1.12
C TYR A 320 -6.45 -22.69 2.03
N THR A 321 -6.37 -21.38 1.77
CA THR A 321 -5.54 -20.47 2.59
C THR A 321 -6.32 -19.80 3.72
N LYS A 322 -7.66 -19.90 3.73
CA LYS A 322 -8.52 -19.33 4.78
C LYS A 322 -8.08 -19.66 6.21
N PRO A 323 -7.66 -20.90 6.55
CA PRO A 323 -7.21 -21.22 7.90
C PRO A 323 -6.06 -20.35 8.40
N ILE A 324 -5.18 -19.92 7.50
CA ILE A 324 -3.98 -19.12 7.80
C ILE A 324 -4.31 -17.63 7.69
N VAL A 325 -4.97 -17.21 6.60
CA VAL A 325 -5.29 -15.81 6.32
C VAL A 325 -6.30 -15.23 7.31
N GLU A 326 -7.28 -16.03 7.76
CA GLU A 326 -8.33 -15.62 8.67
C GLU A 326 -8.18 -16.21 10.09
N ILE A 327 -6.97 -16.53 10.51
CA ILE A 327 -6.72 -17.21 11.79
C ILE A 327 -7.27 -16.43 12.98
N GLY A 328 -7.09 -15.13 13.00
CA GLY A 328 -7.60 -14.24 14.05
C GLY A 328 -9.09 -13.89 13.93
N MET A 329 -9.77 -14.39 12.89
CA MET A 329 -11.19 -14.14 12.63
C MET A 329 -12.10 -15.32 13.02
N ARG A 330 -11.50 -16.42 13.44
CA ARG A 330 -12.27 -17.58 13.92
C ARG A 330 -13.00 -17.20 15.21
N LYS A 331 -14.29 -17.53 15.26
CA LYS A 331 -15.13 -17.38 16.46
C LYS A 331 -14.77 -18.45 17.48
#